data_715d37ac08f9278bff8192846f3c0038
#
_entry.id   715d37ac08f9278bff8192846f3c0038
#
_cell.length_a   1.000
_cell.length_b   1.000
_cell.length_c   1.000
_cell.angle_alpha   90.00
_cell.angle_beta   90.00
_cell.angle_gamma   90.00
#
_symmetry.space_group_name_H-M   'P 1'
#
loop_
_entity.id
_entity.type
_entity.pdbx_description
1 polymer ?
#
loop_
_entity_poly.entity_id
_entity_poly.type
_entity_poly.pdbx_seq_one_letter_code
_entity_poly.pdbx_strand_id
1 'polypeptide(L)'
;MNPDFWHQRWQENQIGFHQDKPTPLLLKHWPSLGLASGSRVFVPLAGKSLDMLWLASRGHRVLGVEIDPLAVEQFFAENGLSPATRKSEFGVHYRADEIELICGDAFALDADALSDCDAVFDRAALIALPPDMRRRYVQELYTLLPQSCSGLLITLEYPPHEKQGPPFTVPEAEVRELYGRDWNVEALERSDILAQQPAFVADGVSTLDTVVYRLRRRID
;
A
#
# COMPACT_ATOMS: atom_id res chain seq x y z
N MET A 1 2.16 9.16 -12.92
CA MET A 1 1.05 10.07 -12.55
C MET A 1 1.68 11.30 -11.91
N ASN A 2 1.20 12.50 -12.22
CA ASN A 2 1.77 13.72 -11.64
C ASN A 2 1.47 13.76 -10.12
N PRO A 3 2.44 14.04 -9.22
CA PRO A 3 2.20 14.29 -7.80
C PRO A 3 1.07 15.30 -7.51
N ASP A 4 0.96 16.36 -8.32
CA ASP A 4 -0.09 17.38 -8.19
C ASP A 4 -1.51 16.81 -8.20
N PHE A 5 -1.73 15.69 -8.92
CA PHE A 5 -3.02 15.00 -8.92
C PHE A 5 -3.40 14.49 -7.52
N TRP A 6 -2.43 13.94 -6.75
CA TRP A 6 -2.68 13.46 -5.39
C TRP A 6 -2.80 14.61 -4.41
N HIS A 7 -1.94 15.64 -4.52
CA HIS A 7 -2.04 16.85 -3.71
C HIS A 7 -3.42 17.50 -3.83
N GLN A 8 -3.94 17.63 -5.04
CA GLN A 8 -5.28 18.18 -5.25
C GLN A 8 -6.36 17.32 -4.58
N ARG A 9 -6.30 15.99 -4.71
CA ARG A 9 -7.28 15.09 -4.08
C ARG A 9 -7.29 15.20 -2.56
N TRP A 10 -6.13 15.31 -1.94
CA TRP A 10 -6.05 15.52 -0.50
C TRP A 10 -6.61 16.89 -0.10
N GLN A 11 -6.27 17.96 -0.81
CA GLN A 11 -6.79 19.32 -0.56
C GLN A 11 -8.30 19.42 -0.72
N GLU A 12 -8.86 18.74 -1.73
CA GLU A 12 -10.30 18.72 -2.02
C GLU A 12 -11.07 17.65 -1.21
N ASN A 13 -10.39 16.94 -0.30
CA ASN A 13 -10.97 15.82 0.47
C ASN A 13 -11.61 14.73 -0.40
N GLN A 14 -11.07 14.50 -1.61
CA GLN A 14 -11.50 13.44 -2.53
C GLN A 14 -10.78 12.12 -2.20
N ILE A 15 -10.91 11.67 -0.97
CA ILE A 15 -10.17 10.55 -0.38
C ILE A 15 -11.03 9.29 -0.18
N GLY A 16 -11.91 8.97 -1.13
CA GLY A 16 -12.77 7.79 -1.07
C GLY A 16 -12.07 6.44 -0.89
N PHE A 17 -10.74 6.41 -1.07
CA PHE A 17 -9.89 5.26 -0.77
C PHE A 17 -9.54 5.12 0.72
N HIS A 18 -9.69 6.18 1.51
CA HIS A 18 -9.47 6.15 2.96
C HIS A 18 -10.59 5.37 3.66
N GLN A 19 -10.22 4.58 4.65
CA GLN A 19 -11.15 3.80 5.48
C GLN A 19 -11.05 4.27 6.93
N ASP A 20 -12.19 4.27 7.62
CA ASP A 20 -12.32 4.68 9.02
C ASP A 20 -11.89 3.61 10.03
N LYS A 21 -11.40 2.47 9.55
CA LYS A 21 -10.88 1.35 10.34
C LYS A 21 -9.92 0.49 9.50
N PRO A 22 -9.08 -0.31 10.15
CA PRO A 22 -8.20 -1.25 9.45
C PRO A 22 -8.99 -2.22 8.58
N THR A 23 -8.45 -2.53 7.39
CA THR A 23 -9.15 -3.43 6.47
C THR A 23 -9.28 -4.85 7.06
N PRO A 24 -10.50 -5.45 7.03
CA PRO A 24 -10.70 -6.82 7.48
C PRO A 24 -9.80 -7.84 6.79
N LEU A 25 -9.41 -7.59 5.54
CA LEU A 25 -8.51 -8.47 4.78
C LEU A 25 -7.10 -8.50 5.36
N LEU A 26 -6.59 -7.37 5.87
CA LEU A 26 -5.33 -7.34 6.63
C LEU A 26 -5.45 -8.21 7.88
N LEU A 27 -6.49 -7.99 8.69
CA LEU A 27 -6.70 -8.71 9.94
C LEU A 27 -6.76 -10.23 9.72
N LYS A 28 -7.43 -10.65 8.64
CA LYS A 28 -7.64 -12.05 8.29
C LYS A 28 -6.37 -12.75 7.80
N HIS A 29 -5.63 -12.09 6.91
CA HIS A 29 -4.56 -12.76 6.16
C HIS A 29 -3.17 -12.49 6.69
N TRP A 30 -2.94 -11.39 7.42
CA TRP A 30 -1.63 -11.02 7.95
C TRP A 30 -0.96 -12.13 8.80
N PRO A 31 -1.69 -12.84 9.68
CA PRO A 31 -1.08 -13.91 10.47
C PRO A 31 -0.46 -15.03 9.62
N SER A 32 -0.91 -15.22 8.38
CA SER A 32 -0.37 -16.24 7.47
C SER A 32 1.05 -15.96 6.98
N LEU A 33 1.56 -14.73 7.18
CA LEU A 33 2.93 -14.37 6.86
C LEU A 33 3.92 -14.94 7.90
N GLY A 34 3.47 -15.21 9.13
CA GLY A 34 4.30 -15.82 10.18
C GLY A 34 5.40 -14.90 10.71
N LEU A 35 5.20 -13.58 10.65
CA LEU A 35 6.18 -12.59 11.07
C LEU A 35 6.38 -12.57 12.59
N ALA A 36 7.62 -12.40 13.02
CA ALA A 36 7.95 -12.20 14.42
C ALA A 36 7.52 -10.80 14.92
N SER A 37 7.30 -10.67 16.22
CA SER A 37 7.18 -9.34 16.84
C SER A 37 8.47 -8.55 16.63
N GLY A 38 8.34 -7.24 16.40
CA GLY A 38 9.46 -6.36 16.07
C GLY A 38 9.83 -6.33 14.59
N SER A 39 9.25 -7.20 13.74
CA SER A 39 9.43 -7.12 12.28
C SER A 39 9.06 -5.75 11.74
N ARG A 40 9.86 -5.24 10.79
CA ARG A 40 9.56 -3.97 10.13
C ARG A 40 8.72 -4.18 8.90
N VAL A 41 7.62 -3.44 8.79
CA VAL A 41 6.64 -3.52 7.71
C VAL A 41 6.67 -2.25 6.89
N PHE A 42 6.95 -2.39 5.60
CA PHE A 42 6.88 -1.29 4.65
C PHE A 42 5.43 -1.12 4.14
N VAL A 43 4.93 0.12 4.15
CA VAL A 43 3.61 0.49 3.64
C VAL A 43 3.79 1.59 2.60
N PRO A 44 3.86 1.26 1.31
CA PRO A 44 4.03 2.25 0.24
C PRO A 44 2.75 3.06 0.00
N LEU A 45 2.89 4.33 -0.41
CA LEU A 45 1.78 5.24 -0.72
C LEU A 45 0.71 5.22 0.37
N ALA A 46 1.17 5.37 1.62
CA ALA A 46 0.44 5.00 2.82
C ALA A 46 -0.81 5.87 3.10
N GLY A 47 -0.87 7.08 2.53
CA GLY A 47 -1.91 8.02 2.89
C GLY A 47 -1.97 8.25 4.41
N LYS A 48 -3.18 8.25 4.95
CA LYS A 48 -3.43 8.24 6.39
C LYS A 48 -4.07 6.92 6.85
N SER A 49 -3.63 5.79 6.30
CA SER A 49 -4.22 4.48 6.52
C SER A 49 -4.13 4.01 7.98
N LEU A 50 -5.27 3.64 8.57
CA LEU A 50 -5.35 3.05 9.91
C LEU A 50 -4.78 1.62 9.97
N ASP A 51 -4.48 1.01 8.81
CA ASP A 51 -3.79 -0.27 8.75
C ASP A 51 -2.42 -0.19 9.44
N MET A 52 -1.74 0.97 9.36
CA MET A 52 -0.45 1.19 10.04
C MET A 52 -0.56 1.12 11.57
N LEU A 53 -1.64 1.69 12.14
CA LEU A 53 -1.89 1.59 13.58
C LEU A 53 -2.15 0.15 14.01
N TRP A 54 -2.90 -0.60 13.20
CA TRP A 54 -3.15 -2.00 13.48
C TRP A 54 -1.86 -2.81 13.43
N LEU A 55 -1.02 -2.63 12.42
CA LEU A 55 0.28 -3.28 12.32
C LEU A 55 1.17 -2.97 13.54
N ALA A 56 1.24 -1.71 13.96
CA ALA A 56 1.97 -1.31 15.16
C ALA A 56 1.40 -1.95 16.43
N SER A 57 0.06 -2.03 16.54
CA SER A 57 -0.60 -2.70 17.68
C SER A 57 -0.31 -4.20 17.76
N ARG A 58 0.14 -4.82 16.66
CA ARG A 58 0.58 -6.22 16.60
C ARG A 58 2.07 -6.40 16.93
N GLY A 59 2.73 -5.31 17.34
CA GLY A 59 4.14 -5.31 17.72
C GLY A 59 5.11 -5.18 16.55
N HIS A 60 4.65 -4.72 15.39
CA HIS A 60 5.50 -4.45 14.25
C HIS A 60 5.98 -2.99 14.24
N ARG A 61 7.21 -2.77 13.76
CA ARG A 61 7.68 -1.44 13.37
C ARG A 61 7.11 -1.12 11.97
N VAL A 62 6.56 0.04 11.77
CA VAL A 62 5.93 0.42 10.50
C VAL A 62 6.72 1.55 9.85
N LEU A 63 7.10 1.37 8.59
CA LEU A 63 7.64 2.39 7.73
C LEU A 63 6.64 2.68 6.61
N GLY A 64 6.01 3.84 6.66
CA GLY A 64 5.18 4.34 5.54
C GLY A 64 5.93 5.36 4.70
N VAL A 65 5.53 5.49 3.43
CA VAL A 65 5.92 6.62 2.58
C VAL A 65 4.68 7.19 1.92
N GLU A 66 4.55 8.53 1.97
CA GLU A 66 3.42 9.27 1.42
C GLU A 66 3.91 10.59 0.85
N ILE A 67 3.46 10.92 -0.37
CA ILE A 67 3.92 12.13 -1.05
C ILE A 67 3.25 13.41 -0.55
N ASP A 68 2.03 13.28 -0.02
CA ASP A 68 1.23 14.42 0.39
C ASP A 68 1.43 14.76 1.87
N PRO A 69 1.93 15.97 2.20
CA PRO A 69 2.15 16.36 3.60
C PRO A 69 0.86 16.44 4.41
N LEU A 70 -0.27 16.83 3.80
CA LEU A 70 -1.55 16.91 4.50
C LEU A 70 -2.00 15.53 4.98
N ALA A 71 -1.81 14.47 4.15
CA ALA A 71 -2.12 13.10 4.54
C ALA A 71 -1.31 12.66 5.76
N VAL A 72 0.00 12.95 5.74
CA VAL A 72 0.91 12.62 6.84
C VAL A 72 0.53 13.37 8.12
N GLU A 73 0.31 14.68 8.04
CA GLU A 73 -0.09 15.50 9.19
C GLU A 73 -1.44 15.06 9.77
N GLN A 74 -2.43 14.79 8.91
CA GLN A 74 -3.73 14.28 9.33
C GLN A 74 -3.62 12.91 10.00
N PHE A 75 -2.77 12.00 9.49
CA PHE A 75 -2.58 10.70 10.14
C PHE A 75 -2.20 10.84 11.60
N PHE A 76 -1.19 11.63 11.92
CA PHE A 76 -0.75 11.81 13.30
C PHE A 76 -1.76 12.59 14.14
N ALA A 77 -2.32 13.68 13.61
CA ALA A 77 -3.27 14.52 14.34
C ALA A 77 -4.57 13.79 14.69
N GLU A 78 -5.17 13.09 13.72
CA GLU A 78 -6.44 12.39 13.91
C GLU A 78 -6.32 11.19 14.87
N ASN A 79 -5.11 10.64 15.00
CA ASN A 79 -4.85 9.52 15.91
C ASN A 79 -4.22 9.92 17.25
N GLY A 80 -4.13 11.25 17.54
CA GLY A 80 -3.61 11.76 18.80
C GLY A 80 -2.12 11.49 19.00
N LEU A 81 -1.37 11.30 17.93
CA LEU A 81 0.06 11.05 17.97
C LEU A 81 0.85 12.34 17.80
N SER A 82 1.95 12.48 18.53
CA SER A 82 2.84 13.65 18.47
C SER A 82 4.19 13.25 17.90
N PRO A 83 4.40 13.32 16.57
CA PRO A 83 5.61 12.83 15.95
C PRO A 83 6.81 13.76 16.17
N ALA A 84 7.97 13.17 16.42
CA ALA A 84 9.24 13.84 16.21
C ALA A 84 9.54 13.88 14.72
N THR A 85 10.14 14.97 14.23
CA THR A 85 10.46 15.13 12.82
C THR A 85 11.97 15.21 12.60
N ARG A 86 12.43 14.64 11.47
CA ARG A 86 13.80 14.79 10.95
C ARG A 86 13.76 14.90 9.43
N LYS A 87 14.77 15.53 8.84
CA LYS A 87 14.93 15.58 7.38
C LYS A 87 15.99 14.59 6.91
N SER A 88 15.79 14.03 5.74
CA SER A 88 16.76 13.25 4.99
C SER A 88 16.66 13.57 3.49
N GLU A 89 17.45 12.90 2.69
CA GLU A 89 17.36 12.94 1.23
C GLU A 89 16.03 12.41 0.68
N PHE A 90 15.34 11.52 1.42
CA PHE A 90 14.05 10.95 1.04
C PHE A 90 12.86 11.84 1.37
N GLY A 91 13.06 12.91 2.16
CA GLY A 91 12.00 13.82 2.59
C GLY A 91 12.01 14.11 4.09
N VAL A 92 10.83 14.42 4.62
CA VAL A 92 10.62 14.68 6.05
C VAL A 92 10.06 13.43 6.71
N HIS A 93 10.77 12.92 7.71
CA HIS A 93 10.34 11.78 8.51
C HIS A 93 9.54 12.27 9.70
N TYR A 94 8.40 11.65 9.92
CA TYR A 94 7.53 11.83 11.07
C TYR A 94 7.50 10.52 11.85
N ARG A 95 7.96 10.53 13.09
CA ARG A 95 8.03 9.32 13.90
C ARG A 95 7.33 9.49 15.24
N ALA A 96 6.37 8.59 15.51
CA ALA A 96 5.76 8.43 16.81
C ALA A 96 5.61 6.93 17.11
N ASP A 97 6.03 6.52 18.31
CA ASP A 97 6.03 5.12 18.74
C ASP A 97 6.73 4.21 17.71
N GLU A 98 6.05 3.15 17.26
CA GLU A 98 6.55 2.19 16.28
C GLU A 98 6.26 2.59 14.82
N ILE A 99 5.72 3.79 14.59
CA ILE A 99 5.35 4.24 13.23
C ILE A 99 6.28 5.36 12.79
N GLU A 100 6.87 5.18 11.63
CA GLU A 100 7.60 6.20 10.89
C GLU A 100 6.92 6.42 9.53
N LEU A 101 6.55 7.66 9.22
CA LEU A 101 6.08 8.08 7.90
C LEU A 101 7.09 9.02 7.27
N ILE A 102 7.54 8.70 6.06
CA ILE A 102 8.35 9.59 5.22
C ILE A 102 7.38 10.38 4.34
N CYS A 103 7.34 11.70 4.53
CA CYS A 103 6.70 12.60 3.59
C CYS A 103 7.66 12.85 2.43
N GLY A 104 7.46 12.11 1.32
CA GLY A 104 8.37 12.09 0.18
C GLY A 104 7.93 11.18 -0.94
N ASP A 105 8.74 11.15 -2.00
CA ASP A 105 8.48 10.29 -3.16
C ASP A 105 8.95 8.85 -2.89
N ALA A 106 8.06 7.88 -3.00
CA ALA A 106 8.40 6.46 -2.86
C ALA A 106 9.48 5.99 -3.84
N PHE A 107 9.53 6.59 -5.02
CA PHE A 107 10.54 6.28 -6.04
C PHE A 107 11.93 6.90 -5.75
N ALA A 108 12.05 7.73 -4.73
CA ALA A 108 13.33 8.25 -4.28
C ALA A 108 14.00 7.35 -3.22
N LEU A 109 13.27 6.36 -2.67
CA LEU A 109 13.84 5.43 -1.70
C LEU A 109 14.89 4.54 -2.35
N ASP A 110 15.90 4.18 -1.57
CA ASP A 110 16.95 3.25 -1.96
C ASP A 110 16.95 1.94 -1.14
N ALA A 111 17.89 1.06 -1.43
CA ALA A 111 18.00 -0.22 -0.75
C ALA A 111 18.31 -0.07 0.74
N ASP A 112 19.06 0.95 1.13
CA ASP A 112 19.43 1.18 2.54
C ASP A 112 18.21 1.58 3.37
N ALA A 113 17.30 2.40 2.81
CA ALA A 113 16.05 2.82 3.45
C ALA A 113 15.12 1.63 3.76
N LEU A 114 15.18 0.58 2.93
CA LEU A 114 14.31 -0.60 3.02
C LEU A 114 15.03 -1.87 3.51
N SER A 115 16.33 -1.78 3.83
CA SER A 115 17.21 -2.92 4.12
C SER A 115 16.78 -3.81 5.30
N ASP A 116 16.04 -3.26 6.26
CA ASP A 116 15.55 -3.96 7.45
C ASP A 116 14.02 -4.23 7.40
N CYS A 117 13.40 -4.12 6.22
CA CYS A 117 12.00 -4.45 6.04
C CYS A 117 11.81 -5.96 5.87
N ASP A 118 11.12 -6.56 6.84
CA ASP A 118 10.77 -7.98 6.84
C ASP A 118 9.52 -8.27 6.01
N ALA A 119 8.66 -7.26 5.86
CA ALA A 119 7.43 -7.40 5.11
C ALA A 119 7.02 -6.11 4.40
N VAL A 120 6.15 -6.26 3.39
CA VAL A 120 5.43 -5.17 2.72
C VAL A 120 3.92 -5.40 2.82
N PHE A 121 3.17 -4.34 3.12
CA PHE A 121 1.72 -4.32 3.03
C PHE A 121 1.27 -3.30 2.00
N ASP A 122 0.79 -3.80 0.86
CA ASP A 122 0.35 -2.99 -0.28
C ASP A 122 -1.18 -3.05 -0.41
N ARG A 123 -1.83 -2.00 0.02
CA ARG A 123 -3.26 -1.77 -0.18
C ARG A 123 -3.47 -0.36 -0.71
N ALA A 124 -4.25 -0.24 -1.75
CA ALA A 124 -4.54 1.01 -2.44
C ALA A 124 -3.32 1.70 -3.09
N ALA A 125 -2.12 1.11 -3.03
CA ALA A 125 -0.92 1.65 -3.66
C ALA A 125 -0.80 1.20 -5.13
N LEU A 126 -0.63 -0.09 -5.40
CA LEU A 126 -0.51 -0.60 -6.78
C LEU A 126 -1.69 -0.18 -7.66
N ILE A 127 -2.92 -0.27 -7.13
CA ILE A 127 -4.16 0.09 -7.86
C ILE A 127 -4.34 1.61 -8.05
N ALA A 128 -3.55 2.44 -7.39
CA ALA A 128 -3.53 3.88 -7.59
C ALA A 128 -2.72 4.30 -8.82
N LEU A 129 -1.90 3.41 -9.35
CA LEU A 129 -0.95 3.69 -10.41
C LEU A 129 -1.45 3.21 -11.78
N PRO A 130 -1.27 3.99 -12.86
CA PRO A 130 -1.53 3.53 -14.22
C PRO A 130 -0.52 2.45 -14.64
N PRO A 131 -0.83 1.63 -15.68
CA PRO A 131 -0.05 0.43 -16.02
C PRO A 131 1.45 0.62 -16.21
N ASP A 132 1.86 1.72 -16.84
CA ASP A 132 3.28 2.09 -17.06
C ASP A 132 4.00 2.36 -15.73
N MET A 133 3.35 3.08 -14.82
CA MET A 133 3.90 3.35 -13.49
C MET A 133 3.92 2.11 -12.59
N ARG A 134 2.97 1.17 -12.73
CA ARG A 134 2.99 -0.08 -11.95
C ARG A 134 4.22 -0.93 -12.25
N ARG A 135 4.64 -1.00 -13.53
CA ARG A 135 5.88 -1.68 -13.90
C ARG A 135 7.08 -1.04 -13.22
N ARG A 136 7.17 0.27 -13.30
CA ARG A 136 8.23 1.04 -12.64
C ARG A 136 8.20 0.82 -11.12
N TYR A 137 7.01 0.88 -10.51
CA TYR A 137 6.80 0.67 -9.07
C TYR A 137 7.34 -0.69 -8.61
N VAL A 138 7.03 -1.77 -9.31
CA VAL A 138 7.52 -3.09 -8.94
C VAL A 138 9.03 -3.23 -9.24
N GLN A 139 9.49 -2.73 -10.38
CA GLN A 139 10.90 -2.86 -10.77
C GLN A 139 11.86 -1.99 -9.96
N GLU A 140 11.43 -0.80 -9.53
CA GLU A 140 12.30 0.13 -8.81
C GLU A 140 12.14 0.04 -7.29
N LEU A 141 10.93 -0.24 -6.78
CA LEU A 141 10.68 -0.24 -5.34
C LEU A 141 10.72 -1.64 -4.73
N TYR A 142 10.01 -2.62 -5.33
CA TYR A 142 9.97 -3.97 -4.75
C TYR A 142 11.29 -4.73 -4.88
N THR A 143 12.14 -4.37 -5.84
CA THR A 143 13.50 -4.96 -5.95
C THR A 143 14.44 -4.52 -4.84
N LEU A 144 14.16 -3.37 -4.19
CA LEU A 144 14.93 -2.87 -3.06
C LEU A 144 14.67 -3.65 -1.76
N LEU A 145 13.54 -4.35 -1.68
CA LEU A 145 13.18 -5.12 -0.49
C LEU A 145 14.10 -6.34 -0.33
N PRO A 146 14.47 -6.70 0.92
CA PRO A 146 15.34 -7.84 1.21
C PRO A 146 14.84 -9.17 0.64
N GLN A 147 15.75 -10.11 0.40
CA GLN A 147 15.42 -11.46 -0.07
C GLN A 147 14.54 -12.25 0.92
N SER A 148 14.60 -11.93 2.19
CA SER A 148 13.76 -12.51 3.24
C SER A 148 12.35 -11.90 3.32
N CYS A 149 12.10 -10.81 2.59
CA CYS A 149 10.86 -10.07 2.68
C CYS A 149 9.67 -10.89 2.17
N SER A 150 8.56 -10.80 2.88
CA SER A 150 7.26 -11.32 2.44
C SER A 150 6.24 -10.18 2.32
N GLY A 151 5.08 -10.42 1.71
CA GLY A 151 4.12 -9.34 1.52
C GLY A 151 2.68 -9.80 1.46
N LEU A 152 1.80 -8.86 1.75
CA LEU A 152 0.38 -8.95 1.48
C LEU A 152 0.00 -7.83 0.50
N LEU A 153 -0.50 -8.21 -0.66
CA LEU A 153 -0.97 -7.30 -1.71
C LEU A 153 -2.48 -7.45 -1.87
N ILE A 154 -3.20 -6.33 -1.91
CA ILE A 154 -4.65 -6.31 -2.15
C ILE A 154 -4.93 -5.52 -3.42
N THR A 155 -5.59 -6.16 -4.40
CA THR A 155 -5.97 -5.53 -5.67
C THR A 155 -7.48 -5.51 -5.87
N LEU A 156 -7.88 -4.82 -6.93
CA LEU A 156 -9.24 -4.79 -7.46
C LEU A 156 -9.23 -5.32 -8.89
N GLU A 157 -10.24 -6.12 -9.23
CA GLU A 157 -10.46 -6.61 -10.60
C GLU A 157 -11.87 -6.24 -11.05
N TYR A 158 -11.95 -5.55 -12.19
CA TYR A 158 -13.19 -5.20 -12.89
C TYR A 158 -12.91 -5.05 -14.39
N PRO A 159 -13.91 -5.08 -15.27
CA PRO A 159 -13.70 -4.89 -16.69
C PRO A 159 -13.05 -3.54 -17.00
N PRO A 160 -11.86 -3.51 -17.63
CA PRO A 160 -11.05 -2.29 -17.76
C PRO A 160 -11.69 -1.20 -18.63
N HIS A 161 -12.66 -1.57 -19.48
CA HIS A 161 -13.38 -0.62 -20.34
C HIS A 161 -14.56 0.07 -19.63
N GLU A 162 -14.98 -0.41 -18.45
CA GLU A 162 -16.14 0.12 -17.73
C GLU A 162 -15.80 1.29 -16.80
N LYS A 163 -14.55 1.38 -16.36
CA LYS A 163 -14.13 2.47 -15.46
C LYS A 163 -12.67 2.88 -15.70
N GLN A 164 -12.46 4.19 -15.75
CA GLN A 164 -11.12 4.79 -15.73
C GLN A 164 -10.68 5.00 -14.28
N GLY A 165 -9.50 4.47 -13.93
CA GLY A 165 -8.95 4.65 -12.57
C GLY A 165 -8.46 6.08 -12.28
N PRO A 166 -7.93 6.37 -11.07
CA PRO A 166 -7.81 5.46 -9.95
C PRO A 166 -9.12 5.27 -9.14
N PRO A 167 -9.31 4.14 -8.47
CA PRO A 167 -8.45 2.97 -8.50
C PRO A 167 -8.54 2.24 -9.84
N PHE A 168 -7.39 1.71 -10.32
CA PHE A 168 -7.34 0.94 -11.56
C PHE A 168 -7.58 -0.54 -11.28
N THR A 169 -8.17 -1.25 -12.25
CA THR A 169 -8.19 -2.70 -12.24
C THR A 169 -6.77 -3.27 -12.39
N VAL A 170 -6.45 -4.30 -11.61
CA VAL A 170 -5.18 -5.05 -11.68
C VAL A 170 -5.49 -6.53 -11.62
N PRO A 171 -5.73 -7.17 -12.77
CA PRO A 171 -6.10 -8.57 -12.81
C PRO A 171 -4.95 -9.48 -12.39
N GLU A 172 -5.27 -10.69 -11.92
CA GLU A 172 -4.30 -11.68 -11.45
C GLU A 172 -3.18 -11.95 -12.47
N ALA A 173 -3.51 -11.99 -13.75
CA ALA A 173 -2.51 -12.19 -14.81
C ALA A 173 -1.46 -11.07 -14.80
N GLU A 174 -1.87 -9.82 -14.60
CA GLU A 174 -0.95 -8.69 -14.50
C GLU A 174 -0.11 -8.75 -13.20
N VAL A 175 -0.72 -9.13 -12.07
CA VAL A 175 0.03 -9.34 -10.82
C VAL A 175 1.12 -10.39 -11.01
N ARG A 176 0.81 -11.51 -11.67
CA ARG A 176 1.79 -12.57 -11.96
C ARG A 176 2.88 -12.13 -12.94
N GLU A 177 2.55 -11.29 -13.92
CA GLU A 177 3.53 -10.69 -14.84
C GLU A 177 4.47 -9.74 -14.11
N LEU A 178 3.93 -8.85 -13.28
CA LEU A 178 4.69 -7.82 -12.58
C LEU A 178 5.64 -8.40 -11.51
N TYR A 179 5.16 -9.35 -10.73
CA TYR A 179 5.90 -9.87 -9.57
C TYR A 179 6.57 -11.21 -9.82
N GLY A 180 6.08 -12.01 -10.79
CA GLY A 180 6.44 -13.42 -10.93
C GLY A 180 7.90 -13.72 -11.24
N ARG A 181 8.70 -12.71 -11.63
CA ARG A 181 10.15 -12.86 -11.80
C ARG A 181 10.83 -13.07 -10.45
N ASP A 182 10.54 -12.20 -9.47
CA ASP A 182 11.29 -12.11 -8.21
C ASP A 182 10.49 -12.61 -7.00
N TRP A 183 9.19 -12.87 -7.19
CA TRP A 183 8.28 -13.24 -6.12
C TRP A 183 7.44 -14.48 -6.48
N ASN A 184 7.22 -15.34 -5.51
CA ASN A 184 6.15 -16.33 -5.55
C ASN A 184 4.84 -15.63 -5.19
N VAL A 185 3.87 -15.67 -6.10
CA VAL A 185 2.57 -15.01 -5.97
C VAL A 185 1.50 -16.07 -5.72
N GLU A 186 0.86 -16.00 -4.57
CA GLU A 186 -0.22 -16.91 -4.17
C GLU A 186 -1.48 -16.11 -3.89
N ALA A 187 -2.56 -16.38 -4.63
CA ALA A 187 -3.87 -15.82 -4.34
C ALA A 187 -4.47 -16.52 -3.11
N LEU A 188 -4.71 -15.76 -2.05
CA LEU A 188 -5.27 -16.27 -0.79
C LEU A 188 -6.80 -16.18 -0.76
N GLU A 189 -7.35 -15.13 -1.35
CA GLU A 189 -8.78 -14.88 -1.36
C GLU A 189 -9.17 -14.05 -2.58
N ARG A 190 -10.34 -14.35 -3.13
CA ARG A 190 -11.05 -13.55 -4.13
C ARG A 190 -12.49 -13.41 -3.66
N SER A 191 -13.01 -12.19 -3.65
CA SER A 191 -14.37 -11.91 -3.18
C SER A 191 -15.03 -10.85 -4.03
N ASP A 192 -16.26 -11.11 -4.49
CA ASP A 192 -17.10 -10.09 -5.09
C ASP A 192 -17.51 -9.07 -4.03
N ILE A 193 -17.21 -7.80 -4.31
CA ILE A 193 -17.50 -6.68 -3.43
C ILE A 193 -18.38 -5.61 -4.09
N LEU A 194 -18.87 -5.83 -5.30
CA LEU A 194 -19.59 -4.81 -6.07
C LEU A 194 -20.76 -4.22 -5.28
N ALA A 195 -21.58 -5.06 -4.65
CA ALA A 195 -22.73 -4.61 -3.87
C ALA A 195 -22.36 -3.73 -2.66
N GLN A 196 -21.08 -3.79 -2.22
CA GLN A 196 -20.54 -3.02 -1.09
C GLN A 196 -19.86 -1.73 -1.55
N GLN A 197 -19.81 -1.47 -2.86
CA GLN A 197 -19.10 -0.35 -3.48
C GLN A 197 -20.05 0.52 -4.34
N PRO A 198 -20.89 1.37 -3.69
CA PRO A 198 -21.93 2.14 -4.40
C PRO A 198 -21.38 3.03 -5.52
N ALA A 199 -20.15 3.55 -5.37
CA ALA A 199 -19.54 4.38 -6.41
C ALA A 199 -19.26 3.58 -7.69
N PHE A 200 -18.82 2.31 -7.58
CA PHE A 200 -18.61 1.46 -8.74
C PHE A 200 -19.92 1.06 -9.41
N VAL A 201 -20.96 0.79 -8.60
CA VAL A 201 -22.32 0.54 -9.13
C VAL A 201 -22.83 1.77 -9.89
N ALA A 202 -22.67 2.97 -9.34
CA ALA A 202 -23.08 4.23 -9.98
C ALA A 202 -22.33 4.50 -11.28
N ASP A 203 -21.06 4.08 -11.38
CA ASP A 203 -20.26 4.17 -12.59
C ASP A 203 -20.58 3.09 -13.65
N GLY A 204 -21.53 2.17 -13.34
CA GLY A 204 -21.98 1.13 -14.25
C GLY A 204 -21.05 -0.08 -14.35
N VAL A 205 -20.17 -0.28 -13.37
CA VAL A 205 -19.29 -1.45 -13.31
C VAL A 205 -20.12 -2.71 -13.09
N SER A 206 -19.90 -3.71 -13.95
CA SER A 206 -20.72 -4.95 -13.95
C SER A 206 -20.25 -6.01 -12.95
N THR A 207 -18.94 -6.04 -12.68
CA THR A 207 -18.31 -6.95 -11.70
C THR A 207 -17.17 -6.25 -10.99
N LEU A 208 -16.99 -6.52 -9.69
CA LEU A 208 -15.88 -5.98 -8.92
C LEU A 208 -15.42 -7.00 -7.89
N ASP A 209 -14.25 -7.58 -8.12
CA ASP A 209 -13.60 -8.45 -7.15
C ASP A 209 -12.48 -7.71 -6.41
N THR A 210 -12.33 -7.98 -5.13
CA THR A 210 -11.07 -7.76 -4.41
C THR A 210 -10.29 -9.06 -4.34
N VAL A 211 -8.98 -9.00 -4.54
CA VAL A 211 -8.09 -10.17 -4.49
C VAL A 211 -6.95 -9.89 -3.53
N VAL A 212 -6.70 -10.86 -2.66
CA VAL A 212 -5.59 -10.81 -1.69
C VAL A 212 -4.52 -11.78 -2.13
N TYR A 213 -3.30 -11.30 -2.25
CA TYR A 213 -2.14 -12.11 -2.60
C TYR A 213 -1.13 -12.13 -1.46
N ARG A 214 -0.55 -13.32 -1.21
CA ARG A 214 0.69 -13.45 -0.47
C ARG A 214 1.86 -13.42 -1.44
N LEU A 215 2.82 -12.57 -1.16
CA LEU A 215 4.08 -12.44 -1.87
C LEU A 215 5.21 -13.00 -1.01
N ARG A 216 6.07 -13.83 -1.60
CA ARG A 216 7.31 -14.30 -0.96
C ARG A 216 8.44 -14.18 -1.96
N ARG A 217 9.56 -13.57 -1.56
CA ARG A 217 10.74 -13.50 -2.42
C ARG A 217 11.14 -14.92 -2.84
N ARG A 218 11.54 -15.06 -4.10
CA ARG A 218 12.16 -16.30 -4.57
C ARG A 218 13.58 -16.36 -4.01
N ILE A 219 13.93 -17.50 -3.47
CA ILE A 219 15.30 -17.83 -3.08
C ILE A 219 15.88 -18.55 -4.29
N ASP A 220 16.90 -17.97 -4.91
CA ASP A 220 17.65 -18.61 -6.01
C ASP A 220 18.42 -19.83 -5.50
#